data_ff95388a772f7143bc7c959bc2b6bbbf
#
_entry.id   ff95388a772f7143bc7c959bc2b6bbbf
#
_cell.length_a   1.000
_cell.length_b   1.000
_cell.length_c   1.000
_cell.angle_alpha   90.00
_cell.angle_beta   90.00
_cell.angle_gamma   90.00
#
_symmetry.space_group_name_H-M   'P 1'
#
loop_
_entity.id
_entity.type
_entity.pdbx_description
1 polymer ?
#
loop_
_entity_poly.entity_id
_entity_poly.type
_entity_poly.pdbx_seq_one_letter_code
_entity_poly.pdbx_strand_id
1 'polypeptide(L)'
;MFYNVLNYPIQEPANRIQYLQTILDDYRPDIFMICELNNEEGADNILNIMKEINDDYERADFELNSSDNSIGNSNNFQNLIFFNSSKFTLEEQFIIPSIYRDFNHYRLKSTTNTEEIDSVFIEVLVGHLKASSGETNEQLRLTMVNDLLDYVNTMPSDSNIVFGGDLNVYTFNEPAFLELLDTSNNIVFADPANRLGNWHNNSSFIDMFTQSTRTQSGLGGASGGFDDRFDFVLTSSNMLTNSDIYYVDNSYEVYGNNANFNCYNQSINSSNCDGDDYNQIIRNALYNMSDHLPVTLELQLNETLNNKDVSDDIGFQIMGPNLISEQLNVKITTNQAQFLVIYNTLGQVVTTLKIDQLGVAIIDVSKLSSGIYYLTSKTNLSSILKFIIE
;
A
#
# COMPACT_ATOMS: atom_id res chain seq x y z
N MET A 1 -2.93 7.45 0.30
CA MET A 1 -4.10 8.30 -0.10
C MET A 1 -4.26 8.26 -1.61
N PHE A 2 -5.47 8.06 -2.10
CA PHE A 2 -5.86 8.27 -3.51
C PHE A 2 -6.83 9.45 -3.61
N TYR A 3 -6.70 10.30 -4.65
CA TYR A 3 -7.58 11.44 -4.87
C TYR A 3 -7.78 11.76 -6.36
N ASN A 4 -9.01 11.79 -6.82
CA ASN A 4 -9.37 12.39 -8.11
C ASN A 4 -9.32 13.92 -7.96
N VAL A 5 -8.35 14.58 -8.63
CA VAL A 5 -8.09 16.02 -8.48
C VAL A 5 -8.87 16.87 -9.48
N LEU A 6 -9.87 16.34 -10.15
CA LEU A 6 -10.80 17.01 -11.06
C LEU A 6 -10.09 17.94 -12.05
N ASN A 7 -9.49 17.36 -13.09
CA ASN A 7 -8.84 18.10 -14.19
C ASN A 7 -7.91 19.23 -13.70
N TYR A 8 -7.09 18.93 -12.66
CA TYR A 8 -6.18 19.91 -12.07
C TYR A 8 -5.00 20.20 -13.02
N PRO A 9 -4.55 21.47 -13.20
CA PRO A 9 -4.99 22.71 -12.53
C PRO A 9 -6.06 23.50 -13.31
N ILE A 10 -6.57 22.98 -14.41
CA ILE A 10 -7.36 23.73 -15.39
C ILE A 10 -8.77 24.08 -14.88
N GLN A 11 -9.39 23.17 -14.10
CA GLN A 11 -10.75 23.35 -13.62
C GLN A 11 -10.85 24.41 -12.51
N GLU A 12 -11.95 25.18 -12.52
CA GLU A 12 -12.26 26.14 -11.49
C GLU A 12 -12.54 25.50 -10.10
N PRO A 13 -12.32 26.25 -9.00
CA PRO A 13 -11.81 27.63 -8.93
C PRO A 13 -10.30 27.75 -9.12
N ALA A 14 -9.82 28.89 -9.60
CA ALA A 14 -8.42 29.11 -9.97
C ALA A 14 -7.38 28.87 -8.85
N ASN A 15 -7.78 28.96 -7.58
CA ASN A 15 -6.89 28.86 -6.43
C ASN A 15 -6.93 27.48 -5.73
N ARG A 16 -7.23 26.42 -6.46
CA ARG A 16 -7.42 25.08 -5.88
C ARG A 16 -6.21 24.54 -5.15
N ILE A 17 -5.02 24.99 -5.51
CA ILE A 17 -3.78 24.57 -4.83
C ILE A 17 -3.79 24.88 -3.32
N GLN A 18 -4.39 25.98 -2.89
CA GLN A 18 -4.49 26.34 -1.45
C GLN A 18 -5.41 25.38 -0.68
N TYR A 19 -6.45 24.88 -1.33
CA TYR A 19 -7.34 23.89 -0.74
C TYR A 19 -6.66 22.52 -0.66
N LEU A 20 -5.91 22.14 -1.72
CA LEU A 20 -5.13 20.91 -1.69
C LEU A 20 -4.05 20.97 -0.61
N GLN A 21 -3.36 22.10 -0.45
CA GLN A 21 -2.40 22.31 0.62
C GLN A 21 -3.03 22.11 1.99
N THR A 22 -4.22 22.67 2.24
CA THR A 22 -4.95 22.47 3.50
C THR A 22 -5.24 20.99 3.78
N ILE A 23 -5.62 20.22 2.75
CA ILE A 23 -5.89 18.77 2.86
C ILE A 23 -4.60 18.00 3.17
N LEU A 24 -3.52 18.30 2.45
CA LEU A 24 -2.24 17.59 2.60
C LEU A 24 -1.49 17.98 3.87
N ASP A 25 -1.64 19.20 4.38
CA ASP A 25 -1.12 19.62 5.69
C ASP A 25 -1.75 18.84 6.84
N ASP A 26 -3.03 18.51 6.71
CA ASP A 26 -3.79 17.77 7.72
C ASP A 26 -3.44 16.27 7.70
N TYR A 27 -3.49 15.60 6.53
CA TYR A 27 -3.32 14.14 6.44
C TYR A 27 -1.88 13.67 6.25
N ARG A 28 -1.08 14.35 5.41
CA ARG A 28 0.35 14.04 5.12
C ARG A 28 0.59 12.60 4.66
N PRO A 29 0.09 12.18 3.50
CA PRO A 29 0.23 10.82 3.03
C PRO A 29 1.68 10.47 2.69
N ASP A 30 2.15 9.27 3.04
CA ASP A 30 3.47 8.78 2.61
C ASP A 30 3.50 8.41 1.12
N ILE A 31 2.36 7.98 0.57
CA ILE A 31 2.13 7.75 -0.86
C ILE A 31 0.83 8.48 -1.23
N PHE A 32 0.92 9.43 -2.15
CA PHE A 32 -0.21 10.18 -2.67
C PHE A 32 -0.43 9.85 -4.13
N MET A 33 -1.49 9.14 -4.42
CA MET A 33 -1.94 8.71 -5.75
C MET A 33 -3.01 9.68 -6.25
N ILE A 34 -2.89 10.16 -7.47
CA ILE A 34 -3.89 11.05 -8.08
C ILE A 34 -4.28 10.61 -9.47
N CYS A 35 -5.50 10.92 -9.87
CA CYS A 35 -5.95 10.91 -11.25
C CYS A 35 -6.58 12.26 -11.65
N GLU A 36 -6.89 12.43 -12.91
CA GLU A 36 -7.35 13.70 -13.50
C GLU A 36 -6.35 14.86 -13.36
N LEU A 37 -5.06 14.56 -13.36
CA LEU A 37 -4.02 15.56 -13.53
C LEU A 37 -3.93 15.96 -15.01
N ASN A 38 -4.03 17.25 -15.32
CA ASN A 38 -4.06 17.71 -16.71
C ASN A 38 -2.68 17.86 -17.35
N ASN A 39 -1.71 18.41 -16.62
CA ASN A 39 -0.41 18.74 -17.16
C ASN A 39 0.71 18.69 -16.11
N GLU A 40 1.95 18.74 -16.57
CA GLU A 40 3.13 18.67 -15.72
C GLU A 40 3.29 19.87 -14.78
N GLU A 41 2.85 21.08 -15.19
CA GLU A 41 2.82 22.26 -14.32
C GLU A 41 1.95 21.99 -13.06
N GLY A 42 0.82 21.30 -13.26
CA GLY A 42 -0.02 20.86 -12.15
C GLY A 42 0.71 19.88 -11.21
N ALA A 43 1.48 18.95 -11.75
CA ALA A 43 2.31 18.03 -10.97
C ALA A 43 3.35 18.78 -10.14
N ASP A 44 4.06 19.74 -10.75
CA ASP A 44 5.07 20.54 -10.08
C ASP A 44 4.48 21.43 -8.98
N ASN A 45 3.31 22.00 -9.22
CA ASN A 45 2.59 22.80 -8.21
C ASN A 45 2.23 21.93 -6.99
N ILE A 46 1.75 20.70 -7.19
CA ILE A 46 1.44 19.77 -6.10
C ILE A 46 2.73 19.39 -5.36
N LEU A 47 3.81 19.02 -6.07
CA LEU A 47 5.08 18.70 -5.43
C LEU A 47 5.61 19.86 -4.58
N ASN A 48 5.50 21.09 -5.07
CA ASN A 48 5.97 22.27 -4.35
C ASN A 48 5.26 22.44 -3.00
N ILE A 49 3.92 22.32 -2.94
CA ILE A 49 3.20 22.42 -1.66
C ILE A 49 3.50 21.22 -0.74
N MET A 50 3.73 20.02 -1.30
CA MET A 50 4.13 18.87 -0.50
C MET A 50 5.52 19.07 0.11
N LYS A 51 6.45 19.66 -0.64
CA LYS A 51 7.79 20.01 -0.12
C LYS A 51 7.76 21.12 0.93
N GLU A 52 6.79 22.01 0.92
CA GLU A 52 6.58 22.96 2.01
C GLU A 52 6.19 22.26 3.33
N ILE A 53 5.53 21.09 3.24
CA ILE A 53 5.14 20.27 4.39
C ILE A 53 6.33 19.43 4.87
N ASN A 54 7.04 18.79 3.94
CA ASN A 54 8.22 17.97 4.19
C ASN A 54 9.10 17.93 2.93
N ASP A 55 10.35 18.36 3.03
CA ASP A 55 11.33 18.41 1.93
C ASP A 55 11.60 17.04 1.29
N ASP A 56 11.31 15.94 1.99
CA ASP A 56 11.53 14.56 1.53
C ASP A 56 10.50 14.10 0.48
N TYR A 57 9.48 14.88 0.15
CA TYR A 57 8.55 14.47 -0.89
C TYR A 57 9.17 14.55 -2.29
N GLU A 58 8.95 13.48 -3.06
CA GLU A 58 9.31 13.38 -4.47
C GLU A 58 8.07 12.96 -5.28
N ARG A 59 8.14 13.08 -6.59
CA ARG A 59 7.14 12.57 -7.52
C ARG A 59 7.75 11.64 -8.56
N ALA A 60 6.94 10.78 -9.13
CA ALA A 60 7.28 10.03 -10.33
C ALA A 60 7.37 10.98 -11.54
N ASP A 61 7.93 10.49 -12.65
CA ASP A 61 7.94 11.22 -13.91
C ASP A 61 6.51 11.38 -14.44
N PHE A 62 6.21 12.59 -14.92
CA PHE A 62 4.94 12.87 -15.54
C PHE A 62 4.89 12.27 -16.94
N GLU A 63 3.90 11.42 -17.20
CA GLU A 63 3.72 10.78 -18.49
C GLU A 63 2.31 11.02 -19.03
N LEU A 64 2.21 11.27 -20.33
CA LEU A 64 0.94 11.49 -20.99
C LEU A 64 0.25 10.15 -21.27
N ASN A 65 -1.05 10.12 -21.03
CA ASN A 65 -1.92 9.02 -21.42
C ASN A 65 -1.77 8.73 -22.93
N SER A 66 -1.36 7.53 -23.27
CA SER A 66 -1.11 7.08 -24.64
C SER A 66 -2.32 6.35 -25.23
N SER A 67 -3.32 6.05 -24.43
CA SER A 67 -4.51 5.33 -24.86
C SER A 67 -5.27 6.05 -25.94
N ASP A 68 -5.90 5.26 -26.78
CA ASP A 68 -6.63 5.75 -27.94
C ASP A 68 -7.82 6.63 -27.55
N ASN A 69 -7.85 7.83 -28.14
CA ASN A 69 -8.95 8.76 -28.04
C ASN A 69 -10.18 8.43 -28.90
N SER A 70 -10.17 7.32 -29.60
CA SER A 70 -11.26 6.93 -30.50
C SER A 70 -12.62 6.83 -29.78
N ILE A 71 -12.59 6.59 -28.46
CA ILE A 71 -13.79 6.42 -27.63
C ILE A 71 -14.12 7.68 -26.81
N GLY A 72 -13.21 8.64 -26.70
CA GLY A 72 -13.44 9.88 -25.93
C GLY A 72 -12.28 10.88 -25.99
N ASN A 73 -12.51 12.09 -25.54
CA ASN A 73 -11.54 13.20 -25.55
C ASN A 73 -10.73 13.31 -24.25
N SER A 74 -10.29 12.21 -23.68
CA SER A 74 -9.84 12.19 -22.28
C SER A 74 -8.34 12.08 -22.08
N ASN A 75 -7.52 12.42 -23.10
CA ASN A 75 -6.08 12.37 -22.99
C ASN A 75 -5.46 13.43 -22.08
N ASN A 76 -6.26 14.29 -21.50
CA ASN A 76 -5.80 15.31 -20.56
C ASN A 76 -5.98 14.86 -19.10
N PHE A 77 -6.29 13.60 -18.84
CA PHE A 77 -6.48 13.06 -17.50
C PHE A 77 -5.38 12.05 -17.20
N GLN A 78 -4.29 12.54 -16.63
CA GLN A 78 -3.14 11.72 -16.29
C GLN A 78 -3.23 11.20 -14.85
N ASN A 79 -2.52 10.12 -14.59
CA ASN A 79 -2.31 9.58 -13.25
C ASN A 79 -0.89 9.92 -12.80
N LEU A 80 -0.69 10.11 -11.50
CA LEU A 80 0.64 10.32 -10.94
C LEU A 80 0.69 9.86 -9.48
N ILE A 81 1.91 9.61 -8.98
CA ILE A 81 2.17 9.46 -7.55
C ILE A 81 3.18 10.48 -7.05
N PHE A 82 3.01 10.84 -5.79
CA PHE A 82 4.00 11.51 -4.95
C PHE A 82 4.29 10.61 -3.76
N PHE A 83 5.51 10.60 -3.28
CA PHE A 83 5.92 9.72 -2.21
C PHE A 83 6.96 10.37 -1.31
N ASN A 84 7.02 9.92 -0.06
CA ASN A 84 8.02 10.34 0.91
C ASN A 84 9.32 9.56 0.66
N SER A 85 10.36 10.21 0.12
CA SER A 85 11.64 9.60 -0.23
C SER A 85 12.48 9.18 0.99
N SER A 86 12.15 9.64 2.20
CA SER A 86 12.73 9.08 3.41
C SER A 86 12.23 7.67 3.74
N LYS A 87 11.08 7.28 3.16
CA LYS A 87 10.46 5.96 3.36
C LYS A 87 10.52 5.06 2.13
N PHE A 88 10.58 5.64 0.95
CA PHE A 88 10.51 4.90 -0.32
C PHE A 88 11.49 5.43 -1.34
N THR A 89 11.98 4.55 -2.20
CA THR A 89 12.68 4.87 -3.44
C THR A 89 11.85 4.39 -4.63
N LEU A 90 11.64 5.22 -5.63
CA LEU A 90 11.02 4.80 -6.88
C LEU A 90 12.07 4.05 -7.72
N GLU A 91 11.87 2.77 -7.93
CA GLU A 91 12.78 1.91 -8.71
C GLU A 91 12.40 1.87 -10.18
N GLU A 92 11.09 1.77 -10.47
CA GLU A 92 10.58 1.62 -11.83
C GLU A 92 9.20 2.29 -11.97
N GLN A 93 8.88 2.75 -13.18
CA GLN A 93 7.53 3.16 -13.54
C GLN A 93 7.18 2.66 -14.95
N PHE A 94 5.90 2.34 -15.15
CA PHE A 94 5.39 1.82 -16.41
C PHE A 94 4.02 2.40 -16.72
N ILE A 95 3.74 2.58 -18.01
CA ILE A 95 2.37 2.78 -18.50
C ILE A 95 1.80 1.43 -18.91
N ILE A 96 0.58 1.14 -18.48
CA ILE A 96 -0.21 -0.02 -18.91
C ILE A 96 -1.30 0.52 -19.83
N PRO A 97 -1.13 0.39 -21.15
CA PRO A 97 -2.11 0.90 -22.11
C PRO A 97 -3.45 0.19 -21.97
N SER A 98 -4.54 0.95 -22.09
CA SER A 98 -5.89 0.40 -22.14
C SER A 98 -6.74 1.15 -23.17
N ILE A 99 -7.93 0.63 -23.46
CA ILE A 99 -8.81 1.12 -24.53
C ILE A 99 -9.27 2.58 -24.37
N TYR A 100 -9.27 3.13 -23.16
CA TYR A 100 -9.82 4.46 -22.88
C TYR A 100 -8.86 5.41 -22.18
N ARG A 101 -8.24 4.97 -21.09
CA ARG A 101 -7.20 5.64 -20.34
C ARG A 101 -6.20 4.61 -19.85
N ASP A 102 -4.94 4.98 -19.84
CA ASP A 102 -3.89 4.11 -19.33
C ASP A 102 -3.99 3.97 -17.81
N PHE A 103 -3.44 2.86 -17.30
CA PHE A 103 -3.06 2.78 -15.90
C PHE A 103 -1.58 3.11 -15.78
N ASN A 104 -1.18 3.61 -14.62
CA ASN A 104 0.23 3.82 -14.29
C ASN A 104 0.62 2.86 -13.18
N HIS A 105 1.77 2.25 -13.33
CA HIS A 105 2.39 1.36 -12.35
C HIS A 105 3.70 1.96 -11.88
N TYR A 106 3.92 1.98 -10.56
CA TYR A 106 5.10 2.50 -9.89
C TYR A 106 5.58 1.46 -8.89
N ARG A 107 6.84 1.06 -9.02
CA ARG A 107 7.49 0.13 -8.09
C ARG A 107 8.27 0.91 -7.06
N LEU A 108 7.78 0.92 -5.85
CA LEU A 108 8.42 1.56 -4.71
C LEU A 108 9.15 0.53 -3.85
N LYS A 109 10.39 0.85 -3.51
CA LYS A 109 11.20 0.09 -2.58
C LYS A 109 11.19 0.78 -1.22
N SER A 110 10.90 0.05 -0.15
CA SER A 110 11.01 0.58 1.20
C SER A 110 12.47 0.85 1.57
N THR A 111 12.75 2.01 2.20
CA THR A 111 14.08 2.44 2.65
C THR A 111 14.38 1.98 4.09
N THR A 112 13.87 0.83 4.54
CA THR A 112 14.15 0.32 5.89
C THR A 112 15.65 0.24 6.15
N ASN A 113 16.10 0.88 7.22
CA ASN A 113 17.51 1.13 7.56
C ASN A 113 18.29 -0.09 8.09
N THR A 114 17.85 -1.30 7.85
CA THR A 114 18.58 -2.50 8.25
C THR A 114 19.12 -3.20 7.01
N GLU A 115 20.44 -3.20 6.87
CA GLU A 115 21.16 -3.94 5.80
C GLU A 115 20.86 -5.45 5.78
N GLU A 116 20.04 -5.95 6.72
CA GLU A 116 19.74 -7.36 6.94
C GLU A 116 18.31 -7.77 6.52
N ILE A 117 17.44 -6.84 6.13
CA ILE A 117 16.08 -7.16 5.67
C ILE A 117 16.06 -7.13 4.15
N ASP A 118 15.53 -8.19 3.52
CA ASP A 118 15.26 -8.19 2.09
C ASP A 118 14.37 -7.00 1.75
N SER A 119 14.71 -6.31 0.66
CA SER A 119 14.00 -5.10 0.24
C SER A 119 12.52 -5.41 0.02
N VAL A 120 11.63 -4.74 0.76
CA VAL A 120 10.18 -4.86 0.56
C VAL A 120 9.77 -3.89 -0.54
N PHE A 121 9.06 -4.42 -1.52
CA PHE A 121 8.50 -3.66 -2.63
C PHE A 121 6.99 -3.51 -2.48
N ILE A 122 6.49 -2.34 -2.90
CA ILE A 122 5.08 -2.06 -3.08
C ILE A 122 4.88 -1.70 -4.55
N GLU A 123 4.01 -2.41 -5.21
CA GLU A 123 3.57 -2.13 -6.56
C GLU A 123 2.33 -1.21 -6.48
N VAL A 124 2.51 0.07 -6.80
CA VAL A 124 1.43 1.06 -6.75
C VAL A 124 0.82 1.22 -8.13
N LEU A 125 -0.46 0.93 -8.24
CA LEU A 125 -1.23 1.11 -9.46
C LEU A 125 -2.17 2.31 -9.30
N VAL A 126 -2.29 3.10 -10.36
CA VAL A 126 -3.24 4.22 -10.40
C VAL A 126 -4.06 4.14 -11.68
N GLY A 127 -5.38 4.30 -11.54
CA GLY A 127 -6.28 4.21 -12.68
C GLY A 127 -7.51 5.11 -12.57
N HIS A 128 -8.12 5.37 -13.72
CA HIS A 128 -9.38 6.09 -13.81
C HIS A 128 -10.25 5.46 -14.90
N LEU A 129 -11.23 4.66 -14.50
CA LEU A 129 -12.08 3.92 -15.42
C LEU A 129 -13.10 4.84 -16.11
N LYS A 130 -13.79 4.29 -17.11
CA LYS A 130 -14.80 5.00 -17.91
C LYS A 130 -15.96 5.46 -17.02
N ALA A 131 -16.19 6.75 -16.97
CA ALA A 131 -17.33 7.37 -16.28
C ALA A 131 -18.69 7.03 -16.92
N SER A 132 -19.76 7.34 -16.19
CA SER A 132 -21.14 7.21 -16.56
C SER A 132 -21.72 5.79 -16.48
N SER A 133 -23.02 5.74 -16.17
CA SER A 133 -23.79 4.49 -16.07
C SER A 133 -24.14 3.89 -17.44
N GLY A 134 -24.67 2.69 -17.41
CA GLY A 134 -25.22 1.97 -18.57
C GLY A 134 -24.28 0.91 -19.14
N GLU A 135 -24.87 -0.10 -19.74
CA GLU A 135 -24.22 -1.34 -20.18
C GLU A 135 -22.97 -1.11 -21.05
N THR A 136 -23.02 -0.14 -21.96
CA THR A 136 -21.86 0.19 -22.81
C THR A 136 -20.66 0.69 -22.01
N ASN A 137 -20.89 1.54 -20.99
CA ASN A 137 -19.84 2.06 -20.15
C ASN A 137 -19.33 0.98 -19.16
N GLU A 138 -20.22 0.15 -18.64
CA GLU A 138 -19.85 -1.02 -17.82
C GLU A 138 -18.94 -1.99 -18.59
N GLN A 139 -19.27 -2.25 -19.87
CA GLN A 139 -18.44 -3.10 -20.71
C GLN A 139 -17.07 -2.45 -21.02
N LEU A 140 -17.01 -1.13 -21.17
CA LEU A 140 -15.72 -0.42 -21.33
C LEU A 140 -14.88 -0.52 -20.06
N ARG A 141 -15.48 -0.35 -18.87
CA ARG A 141 -14.79 -0.56 -17.60
C ARG A 141 -14.23 -1.97 -17.45
N LEU A 142 -15.04 -2.98 -17.83
CA LEU A 142 -14.58 -4.38 -17.83
C LEU A 142 -13.39 -4.57 -18.76
N THR A 143 -13.44 -4.01 -19.98
CA THR A 143 -12.31 -4.09 -20.92
C THR A 143 -11.05 -3.46 -20.35
N MET A 144 -11.17 -2.27 -19.73
CA MET A 144 -10.04 -1.62 -19.08
C MET A 144 -9.46 -2.46 -17.93
N VAL A 145 -10.32 -3.08 -17.11
CA VAL A 145 -9.88 -3.97 -16.02
C VAL A 145 -9.19 -5.21 -16.56
N ASN A 146 -9.67 -5.81 -17.65
CA ASN A 146 -9.00 -6.94 -18.28
C ASN A 146 -7.60 -6.56 -18.79
N ASP A 147 -7.44 -5.39 -19.43
CA ASP A 147 -6.13 -4.88 -19.84
C ASP A 147 -5.17 -4.75 -18.65
N LEU A 148 -5.66 -4.23 -17.51
CA LEU A 148 -4.89 -4.15 -16.26
C LEU A 148 -4.51 -5.53 -15.74
N LEU A 149 -5.46 -6.47 -15.67
CA LEU A 149 -5.25 -7.82 -15.15
C LEU A 149 -4.33 -8.65 -16.03
N ASP A 150 -4.39 -8.49 -17.35
CA ASP A 150 -3.45 -9.13 -18.28
C ASP A 150 -2.00 -8.76 -17.96
N TYR A 151 -1.76 -7.51 -17.53
CA TYR A 151 -0.46 -7.07 -17.07
C TYR A 151 -0.13 -7.59 -15.66
N VAL A 152 -1.02 -7.35 -14.70
CA VAL A 152 -0.80 -7.66 -13.27
C VAL A 152 -0.61 -9.18 -13.07
N ASN A 153 -1.33 -10.02 -13.81
CA ASN A 153 -1.22 -11.48 -13.72
C ASN A 153 0.14 -12.02 -14.21
N THR A 154 1.00 -11.18 -14.81
CA THR A 154 2.40 -11.53 -15.12
C THR A 154 3.34 -11.37 -13.93
N MET A 155 2.90 -10.69 -12.86
CA MET A 155 3.69 -10.47 -11.65
C MET A 155 3.69 -11.73 -10.76
N PRO A 156 4.64 -11.84 -9.80
CA PRO A 156 4.61 -12.85 -8.77
C PRO A 156 3.28 -12.81 -7.97
N SER A 157 2.73 -13.97 -7.65
CA SER A 157 1.41 -14.08 -6.97
C SER A 157 1.38 -13.53 -5.55
N ASP A 158 2.54 -13.30 -4.96
CA ASP A 158 2.76 -12.73 -3.63
C ASP A 158 3.13 -11.23 -3.66
N SER A 159 3.05 -10.58 -4.84
CA SER A 159 3.32 -9.15 -4.96
C SER A 159 2.40 -8.32 -4.07
N ASN A 160 2.98 -7.34 -3.37
CA ASN A 160 2.24 -6.39 -2.54
C ASN A 160 1.74 -5.24 -3.41
N ILE A 161 0.50 -5.30 -3.83
CA ILE A 161 -0.09 -4.33 -4.78
C ILE A 161 -1.09 -3.44 -4.07
N VAL A 162 -0.97 -2.13 -4.27
CA VAL A 162 -1.97 -1.12 -3.89
C VAL A 162 -2.51 -0.49 -5.17
N PHE A 163 -3.80 -0.59 -5.40
CA PHE A 163 -4.46 0.01 -6.55
C PHE A 163 -5.41 1.12 -6.11
N GLY A 164 -5.00 2.37 -6.33
CA GLY A 164 -5.83 3.56 -6.15
C GLY A 164 -6.52 3.96 -7.45
N GLY A 165 -7.83 4.16 -7.43
CA GLY A 165 -8.53 4.54 -8.64
C GLY A 165 -9.94 5.08 -8.45
N ASP A 166 -10.33 5.96 -9.37
CA ASP A 166 -11.72 6.28 -9.63
C ASP A 166 -12.27 5.19 -10.58
N LEU A 167 -12.90 4.18 -9.98
CA LEU A 167 -13.38 3.03 -10.72
C LEU A 167 -14.71 3.28 -11.41
N ASN A 168 -15.44 4.35 -11.07
CA ASN A 168 -16.73 4.72 -11.66
C ASN A 168 -17.76 3.57 -11.67
N VAL A 169 -17.66 2.61 -10.73
CA VAL A 169 -18.58 1.49 -10.59
C VAL A 169 -19.73 1.86 -9.65
N TYR A 170 -20.96 1.56 -10.05
CA TYR A 170 -22.16 1.94 -9.31
C TYR A 170 -22.56 0.91 -8.25
N THR A 171 -22.15 -0.32 -8.45
CA THR A 171 -22.43 -1.44 -7.54
C THR A 171 -21.31 -2.47 -7.55
N PHE A 172 -21.24 -3.28 -6.48
CA PHE A 172 -20.27 -4.38 -6.44
C PHE A 172 -20.53 -5.46 -7.49
N ASN A 173 -21.73 -5.52 -8.09
CA ASN A 173 -22.10 -6.50 -9.12
C ASN A 173 -21.64 -6.09 -10.52
N GLU A 174 -21.04 -4.91 -10.69
CA GLU A 174 -20.52 -4.58 -12.02
C GLU A 174 -19.41 -5.55 -12.43
N PRO A 175 -19.42 -6.01 -13.70
CA PRO A 175 -18.44 -6.98 -14.17
C PRO A 175 -16.99 -6.56 -13.92
N ALA A 176 -16.66 -5.29 -14.09
CA ALA A 176 -15.32 -4.75 -13.85
C ALA A 176 -14.87 -4.94 -12.39
N PHE A 177 -15.76 -4.68 -11.42
CA PHE A 177 -15.44 -4.82 -10.01
C PHE A 177 -15.34 -6.30 -9.60
N LEU A 178 -16.24 -7.15 -10.10
CA LEU A 178 -16.19 -8.59 -9.85
C LEU A 178 -14.93 -9.22 -10.42
N GLU A 179 -14.48 -8.77 -11.60
CA GLU A 179 -13.27 -9.28 -12.24
C GLU A 179 -12.01 -8.97 -11.43
N LEU A 180 -11.91 -7.77 -10.82
CA LEU A 180 -10.80 -7.44 -9.91
C LEU A 180 -10.74 -8.39 -8.70
N LEU A 181 -11.88 -8.85 -8.21
CA LEU A 181 -11.99 -9.70 -7.03
C LEU A 181 -12.04 -11.19 -7.36
N ASP A 182 -11.95 -11.58 -8.64
CA ASP A 182 -12.06 -12.99 -9.04
C ASP A 182 -10.87 -13.81 -8.53
N THR A 183 -11.18 -14.84 -7.74
CA THR A 183 -10.19 -15.73 -7.14
C THR A 183 -9.47 -16.64 -8.13
N SER A 184 -9.88 -16.66 -9.39
CA SER A 184 -9.18 -17.38 -10.47
C SER A 184 -7.99 -16.60 -11.04
N ASN A 185 -7.86 -15.31 -10.75
CA ASN A 185 -6.71 -14.50 -11.14
C ASN A 185 -5.44 -14.91 -10.38
N ASN A 186 -4.29 -14.72 -11.00
CA ASN A 186 -3.00 -14.90 -10.32
C ASN A 186 -2.81 -13.91 -9.16
N ILE A 187 -3.21 -12.66 -9.39
CA ILE A 187 -3.31 -11.62 -8.36
C ILE A 187 -4.79 -11.33 -8.14
N VAL A 188 -5.27 -11.56 -6.95
CA VAL A 188 -6.65 -11.28 -6.53
C VAL A 188 -6.67 -9.97 -5.76
N PHE A 189 -7.41 -8.98 -6.21
CA PHE A 189 -7.64 -7.77 -5.45
C PHE A 189 -8.70 -7.98 -4.37
N ALA A 190 -8.60 -7.18 -3.33
CA ALA A 190 -9.58 -7.12 -2.25
C ALA A 190 -9.94 -5.67 -1.95
N ASP A 191 -11.18 -5.44 -1.50
CA ASP A 191 -11.63 -4.15 -0.95
C ASP A 191 -11.42 -4.16 0.58
N PRO A 192 -10.40 -3.45 1.10
CA PRO A 192 -10.11 -3.45 2.54
C PRO A 192 -11.24 -2.86 3.39
N ALA A 193 -12.09 -2.01 2.79
CA ALA A 193 -13.27 -1.48 3.47
C ALA A 193 -14.29 -2.58 3.82
N ASN A 194 -14.28 -3.71 3.09
CA ASN A 194 -15.22 -4.80 3.24
C ASN A 194 -16.71 -4.35 3.26
N ARG A 195 -17.03 -3.36 2.41
CA ARG A 195 -18.34 -2.71 2.32
C ARG A 195 -18.96 -2.94 0.94
N LEU A 196 -19.14 -4.22 0.59
CA LEU A 196 -19.72 -4.60 -0.70
C LEU A 196 -21.23 -4.36 -0.73
N GLY A 197 -21.77 -3.85 -1.82
CA GLY A 197 -23.20 -3.66 -2.00
C GLY A 197 -23.57 -2.71 -3.13
N ASN A 198 -24.84 -2.35 -3.19
CA ASN A 198 -25.36 -1.36 -4.11
C ASN A 198 -25.29 0.01 -3.43
N TRP A 199 -24.18 0.69 -3.60
CA TRP A 199 -23.92 1.98 -2.95
C TRP A 199 -24.54 3.18 -3.66
N HIS A 200 -24.69 3.15 -4.99
CA HIS A 200 -25.31 4.24 -5.74
C HIS A 200 -26.69 4.62 -5.19
N ASN A 201 -26.88 5.88 -4.85
CA ASN A 201 -28.13 6.42 -4.28
C ASN A 201 -28.66 5.64 -3.04
N ASN A 202 -27.76 5.06 -2.24
CA ASN A 202 -28.13 4.26 -1.08
C ASN A 202 -27.49 4.79 0.20
N SER A 203 -28.23 5.58 0.97
CA SER A 203 -27.77 6.22 2.21
C SER A 203 -27.22 5.26 3.27
N SER A 204 -27.45 3.94 3.15
CA SER A 204 -26.84 2.94 4.04
C SER A 204 -25.33 2.81 3.84
N PHE A 205 -24.78 3.39 2.76
CA PHE A 205 -23.37 3.44 2.45
C PHE A 205 -22.78 4.84 2.58
N ILE A 206 -23.44 5.73 3.33
CA ILE A 206 -23.01 7.11 3.53
C ILE A 206 -21.55 7.22 4.00
N ASP A 207 -21.10 6.25 4.78
CA ASP A 207 -19.74 6.10 5.31
C ASP A 207 -18.69 5.84 4.20
N MET A 208 -19.14 5.40 3.02
CA MET A 208 -18.26 5.03 1.89
C MET A 208 -18.37 5.97 0.69
N PHE A 209 -19.27 6.95 0.72
CA PHE A 209 -19.42 7.84 -0.42
C PHE A 209 -18.21 8.73 -0.63
N THR A 210 -17.84 8.88 -1.90
CA THR A 210 -16.72 9.72 -2.35
C THR A 210 -17.15 10.83 -3.30
N GLN A 211 -18.32 10.73 -3.93
CA GLN A 211 -18.87 11.73 -4.87
C GLN A 211 -20.39 11.95 -4.66
N SER A 212 -20.99 13.08 -5.02
CA SER A 212 -20.32 14.34 -5.31
C SER A 212 -20.24 15.22 -4.05
N THR A 213 -19.11 15.88 -3.87
CA THR A 213 -18.93 16.88 -2.80
C THR A 213 -19.85 18.10 -2.95
N ARG A 214 -20.54 18.23 -4.11
CA ARG A 214 -21.27 19.43 -4.54
C ARG A 214 -22.69 19.11 -4.96
N THR A 215 -23.62 20.02 -4.62
CA THR A 215 -25.02 19.97 -5.12
C THR A 215 -25.25 20.89 -6.30
N GLN A 216 -24.33 21.83 -6.57
CA GLN A 216 -24.48 22.84 -7.61
C GLN A 216 -23.40 22.70 -8.67
N SER A 217 -23.79 22.97 -9.93
CA SER A 217 -22.85 23.12 -11.04
C SER A 217 -22.12 24.47 -10.97
N GLY A 218 -20.97 24.57 -11.64
CA GLY A 218 -20.22 25.83 -11.77
C GLY A 218 -18.75 25.72 -11.41
N LEU A 219 -18.37 24.68 -10.66
CA LEU A 219 -16.97 24.37 -10.34
C LEU A 219 -16.42 23.20 -11.17
N GLY A 220 -17.18 22.73 -12.17
CA GLY A 220 -16.88 21.54 -12.95
C GLY A 220 -17.18 20.24 -12.22
N GLY A 221 -16.93 19.12 -12.90
CA GLY A 221 -17.19 17.80 -12.37
C GLY A 221 -18.68 17.47 -12.18
N ALA A 222 -18.96 16.48 -11.35
CA ALA A 222 -20.30 16.06 -11.01
C ALA A 222 -20.93 17.03 -10.00
N SER A 223 -22.25 17.11 -10.06
CA SER A 223 -23.10 17.78 -9.09
C SER A 223 -24.32 16.91 -8.83
N GLY A 224 -25.00 17.09 -7.71
CA GLY A 224 -26.17 16.28 -7.37
C GLY A 224 -26.18 15.97 -5.88
N GLY A 225 -25.02 16.01 -5.26
CA GLY A 225 -24.86 15.77 -3.84
C GLY A 225 -24.17 14.44 -3.58
N PHE A 226 -24.02 14.12 -2.33
CA PHE A 226 -23.16 13.08 -1.81
C PHE A 226 -23.92 11.75 -1.75
N ASP A 227 -23.73 10.87 -2.77
CA ASP A 227 -24.56 9.68 -2.94
C ASP A 227 -23.90 8.50 -3.67
N ASP A 228 -22.57 8.64 -4.04
CA ASP A 228 -21.85 7.63 -4.79
C ASP A 228 -20.48 7.28 -4.17
N ARG A 229 -20.09 5.99 -4.30
CA ARG A 229 -18.74 5.49 -4.03
C ARG A 229 -18.09 5.16 -5.35
N PHE A 230 -17.20 6.00 -5.87
CA PHE A 230 -16.47 5.77 -7.12
C PHE A 230 -14.98 5.59 -6.92
N ASP A 231 -14.44 6.12 -5.81
CA ASP A 231 -13.02 6.09 -5.50
C ASP A 231 -12.70 4.94 -4.54
N PHE A 232 -11.64 4.23 -4.85
CA PHE A 232 -11.20 3.05 -4.11
C PHE A 232 -9.70 3.05 -3.90
N VAL A 233 -9.25 2.42 -2.84
CA VAL A 233 -7.92 1.88 -2.68
C VAL A 233 -8.06 0.39 -2.40
N LEU A 234 -7.79 -0.42 -3.40
CA LEU A 234 -7.78 -1.88 -3.31
C LEU A 234 -6.35 -2.35 -2.99
N THR A 235 -6.25 -3.52 -2.38
CA THR A 235 -4.96 -4.18 -2.17
C THR A 235 -4.96 -5.56 -2.81
N SER A 236 -3.81 -6.11 -3.12
CA SER A 236 -3.73 -7.55 -3.37
C SER A 236 -4.12 -8.30 -2.09
N SER A 237 -4.81 -9.43 -2.23
CA SER A 237 -5.44 -10.15 -1.11
C SER A 237 -4.45 -10.67 -0.05
N ASN A 238 -3.19 -10.95 -0.43
CA ASN A 238 -2.11 -11.31 0.50
C ASN A 238 -1.85 -10.20 1.53
N MET A 239 -2.03 -8.93 1.17
CA MET A 239 -1.84 -7.79 2.09
C MET A 239 -2.91 -7.68 3.19
N LEU A 240 -4.01 -8.41 3.10
CA LEU A 240 -5.02 -8.49 4.17
C LEU A 240 -4.66 -9.52 5.25
N THR A 241 -3.59 -10.28 5.06
CA THR A 241 -3.16 -11.33 5.98
C THR A 241 -1.73 -11.06 6.46
N ASN A 242 -0.79 -11.93 6.18
CA ASN A 242 0.54 -11.86 6.74
C ASN A 242 1.59 -11.76 5.62
N SER A 243 1.62 -10.64 4.93
CA SER A 243 2.66 -10.31 3.93
C SER A 243 3.76 -9.43 4.56
N ASP A 244 4.83 -9.16 3.78
CA ASP A 244 5.93 -8.29 4.22
C ASP A 244 5.46 -6.85 4.47
N ILE A 245 4.41 -6.43 3.79
CA ILE A 245 3.65 -5.22 4.07
C ILE A 245 2.15 -5.55 4.04
N TYR A 246 1.40 -5.14 5.04
CA TYR A 246 0.00 -5.49 5.18
C TYR A 246 -0.87 -4.29 5.53
N TYR A 247 -2.14 -4.41 5.19
CA TYR A 247 -3.18 -3.45 5.55
C TYR A 247 -3.42 -3.44 7.05
N VAL A 248 -3.48 -2.26 7.64
CA VAL A 248 -3.85 -2.08 9.05
C VAL A 248 -5.37 -2.14 9.18
N ASP A 249 -5.88 -3.11 9.91
CA ASP A 249 -7.32 -3.32 10.07
C ASP A 249 -8.05 -2.06 10.51
N ASN A 250 -9.18 -1.78 9.85
CA ASN A 250 -10.05 -0.62 10.08
C ASN A 250 -9.42 0.76 9.80
N SER A 251 -8.30 0.83 9.09
CA SER A 251 -7.69 2.09 8.67
C SER A 251 -8.23 2.65 7.35
N TYR A 252 -9.08 1.89 6.64
CA TYR A 252 -9.70 2.39 5.41
C TYR A 252 -10.71 3.48 5.73
N GLU A 253 -10.56 4.63 5.10
CA GLU A 253 -11.37 5.80 5.38
C GLU A 253 -11.62 6.62 4.12
N VAL A 254 -12.81 7.20 4.00
CA VAL A 254 -13.11 8.26 3.05
C VAL A 254 -12.83 9.58 3.76
N TYR A 255 -11.67 10.16 3.47
CA TYR A 255 -11.18 11.36 4.13
C TYR A 255 -12.10 12.57 3.87
N GLY A 256 -12.56 13.19 4.95
CA GLY A 256 -13.52 14.31 4.92
C GLY A 256 -14.97 13.89 5.11
N ASN A 257 -15.26 12.61 5.17
CA ASN A 257 -16.60 12.07 5.35
C ASN A 257 -16.89 11.77 6.82
N ASN A 258 -17.74 12.57 7.44
CA ASN A 258 -18.18 12.35 8.84
C ASN A 258 -19.22 11.24 9.00
N ALA A 259 -19.54 10.49 7.97
CA ALA A 259 -20.58 9.45 7.96
C ALA A 259 -21.97 9.93 8.49
N ASN A 260 -22.22 11.22 8.44
CA ASN A 260 -23.47 11.79 8.93
C ASN A 260 -24.60 11.48 7.94
N PHE A 261 -25.62 10.74 8.39
CA PHE A 261 -26.76 10.35 7.56
C PHE A 261 -27.48 11.52 6.89
N ASN A 262 -27.48 12.69 7.52
CA ASN A 262 -28.11 13.89 6.96
C ASN A 262 -27.31 14.49 5.78
N CYS A 263 -26.07 14.02 5.57
CA CYS A 263 -25.24 14.46 4.44
C CYS A 263 -25.68 13.86 3.10
N TYR A 264 -26.53 12.86 3.12
CA TYR A 264 -27.05 12.24 1.89
C TYR A 264 -27.66 13.27 0.94
N ASN A 265 -27.20 13.30 -0.31
CA ASN A 265 -27.58 14.27 -1.34
C ASN A 265 -27.30 15.75 -0.94
N GLN A 266 -26.34 16.00 -0.05
CA GLN A 266 -25.93 17.35 0.34
C GLN A 266 -24.54 17.69 -0.21
N SER A 267 -24.18 18.97 -0.18
CA SER A 267 -22.78 19.36 -0.35
C SER A 267 -21.98 19.02 0.90
N ILE A 268 -20.76 18.51 0.73
CA ILE A 268 -19.93 18.04 1.84
C ILE A 268 -19.63 19.14 2.88
N ASN A 269 -19.62 20.40 2.49
CA ASN A 269 -19.41 21.54 3.37
C ASN A 269 -20.70 22.07 4.03
N SER A 270 -21.84 21.44 3.79
CA SER A 270 -23.11 21.75 4.48
C SER A 270 -23.03 21.42 5.96
N SER A 271 -23.78 22.15 6.81
CA SER A 271 -23.95 21.78 8.22
C SER A 271 -24.65 20.43 8.43
N ASN A 272 -25.35 19.92 7.42
CA ASN A 272 -25.91 18.55 7.44
C ASN A 272 -24.82 17.47 7.42
N CYS A 273 -23.60 17.83 7.00
CA CYS A 273 -22.42 16.94 6.97
C CYS A 273 -21.49 17.15 8.16
N ASP A 274 -21.91 17.94 9.19
CA ASP A 274 -21.10 18.13 10.39
C ASP A 274 -20.89 16.81 11.16
N GLY A 275 -19.74 16.70 11.83
CA GLY A 275 -19.35 15.57 12.66
C GLY A 275 -18.07 15.88 13.42
N ASP A 276 -17.59 14.90 14.18
CA ASP A 276 -16.45 15.08 15.07
C ASP A 276 -15.09 14.84 14.37
N ASP A 277 -15.06 14.06 13.27
CA ASP A 277 -13.81 13.64 12.63
C ASP A 277 -13.24 14.76 11.73
N TYR A 278 -14.10 15.40 10.92
CA TYR A 278 -13.68 16.43 9.97
C TYR A 278 -14.41 17.75 10.18
N ASN A 279 -13.64 18.77 10.52
CA ASN A 279 -14.16 20.11 10.77
C ASN A 279 -14.56 20.83 9.47
N GLN A 280 -15.22 21.99 9.62
CA GLN A 280 -15.71 22.79 8.50
C GLN A 280 -14.57 23.30 7.57
N ILE A 281 -13.33 23.49 8.08
CA ILE A 281 -12.22 24.00 7.27
C ILE A 281 -11.81 22.92 6.25
N ILE A 282 -11.66 21.69 6.70
CA ILE A 282 -11.31 20.55 5.84
C ILE A 282 -12.43 20.31 4.81
N ARG A 283 -13.70 20.27 5.25
CA ARG A 283 -14.84 20.05 4.33
C ARG A 283 -15.00 21.17 3.30
N ASN A 284 -14.69 22.44 3.66
CA ASN A 284 -14.63 23.54 2.70
C ASN A 284 -13.47 23.38 1.71
N ALA A 285 -12.31 22.93 2.16
CA ALA A 285 -11.18 22.67 1.28
C ALA A 285 -11.53 21.57 0.27
N LEU A 286 -12.08 20.45 0.71
CA LEU A 286 -12.54 19.34 -0.14
C LEU A 286 -13.60 19.78 -1.15
N TYR A 287 -14.64 20.52 -0.71
CA TYR A 287 -15.67 21.07 -1.60
C TYR A 287 -15.09 21.91 -2.73
N ASN A 288 -14.09 22.75 -2.44
CA ASN A 288 -13.48 23.63 -3.44
C ASN A 288 -12.40 22.90 -4.27
N MET A 289 -11.77 21.86 -3.74
CA MET A 289 -10.72 21.14 -4.45
C MET A 289 -11.27 20.22 -5.53
N SER A 290 -12.23 19.35 -5.22
CA SER A 290 -12.74 18.36 -6.17
C SER A 290 -14.21 18.05 -5.93
N ASP A 291 -14.87 17.47 -6.91
CA ASP A 291 -16.17 16.84 -6.75
C ASP A 291 -16.07 15.43 -6.13
N HIS A 292 -14.85 14.96 -5.87
CA HIS A 292 -14.57 13.72 -5.15
C HIS A 292 -13.98 13.97 -3.75
N LEU A 293 -14.03 12.97 -2.88
CA LEU A 293 -13.27 12.90 -1.64
C LEU A 293 -12.10 11.92 -1.79
N PRO A 294 -10.98 12.19 -1.10
CA PRO A 294 -9.88 11.24 -1.07
C PRO A 294 -10.24 9.95 -0.30
N VAL A 295 -9.62 8.86 -0.70
CA VAL A 295 -9.66 7.58 0.04
C VAL A 295 -8.29 7.29 0.62
N THR A 296 -8.27 6.86 1.88
CA THR A 296 -7.04 6.57 2.62
C THR A 296 -7.06 5.18 3.24
N LEU A 297 -5.89 4.64 3.47
CA LEU A 297 -5.65 3.47 4.31
C LEU A 297 -4.22 3.52 4.86
N GLU A 298 -3.96 2.73 5.87
CA GLU A 298 -2.63 2.55 6.44
C GLU A 298 -2.08 1.18 6.10
N LEU A 299 -0.78 1.16 5.81
CA LEU A 299 0.00 -0.05 5.61
C LEU A 299 1.07 -0.16 6.69
N GLN A 300 1.32 -1.36 7.17
CA GLN A 300 2.34 -1.67 8.14
C GLN A 300 3.37 -2.60 7.51
N LEU A 301 4.65 -2.22 7.57
CA LEU A 301 5.74 -3.15 7.30
C LEU A 301 5.76 -4.21 8.40
N ASN A 302 5.79 -5.47 7.99
CA ASN A 302 6.02 -6.57 8.91
C ASN A 302 7.52 -6.57 9.24
N GLU A 303 7.87 -5.86 10.31
CA GLU A 303 9.20 -6.00 10.91
C GLU A 303 9.31 -7.40 11.54
N THR A 304 9.24 -8.45 10.73
CA THR A 304 9.83 -9.68 11.18
C THR A 304 11.29 -9.33 11.40
N LEU A 305 11.73 -9.41 12.65
CA LEU A 305 13.12 -9.76 12.93
C LEU A 305 13.33 -11.08 12.19
N ASN A 306 13.62 -11.00 10.90
CA ASN A 306 14.08 -12.11 10.15
C ASN A 306 15.37 -12.52 10.88
N ASN A 307 15.29 -13.52 11.74
CA ASN A 307 16.37 -14.46 11.77
C ASN A 307 16.44 -14.94 10.32
N LYS A 308 17.19 -14.23 9.45
CA LYS A 308 17.72 -14.91 8.28
C LYS A 308 18.10 -16.27 8.81
N ASP A 309 17.48 -17.31 8.31
CA ASP A 309 18.13 -18.62 8.34
C ASP A 309 19.49 -18.32 7.72
N VAL A 310 20.47 -18.07 8.57
CA VAL A 310 21.87 -17.89 8.21
C VAL A 310 22.34 -19.30 7.88
N SER A 311 21.67 -19.88 6.85
CA SER A 311 21.83 -21.28 6.50
C SER A 311 22.98 -21.52 5.54
N ASP A 312 23.53 -20.47 4.91
CA ASP A 312 24.48 -20.75 3.82
C ASP A 312 25.96 -20.50 4.12
N ASP A 313 26.34 -19.93 5.29
CA ASP A 313 27.77 -19.77 5.63
C ASP A 313 28.12 -19.94 7.11
N ILE A 314 27.19 -20.44 7.93
CA ILE A 314 27.48 -20.80 9.31
C ILE A 314 28.12 -22.19 9.28
N GLY A 315 29.38 -22.32 9.40
CA GLY A 315 30.06 -23.63 9.44
C GLY A 315 29.53 -24.64 10.47
N PHE A 316 28.33 -24.38 11.08
CA PHE A 316 27.70 -25.29 12.04
C PHE A 316 26.17 -25.08 12.12
N GLN A 317 25.41 -26.10 12.47
CA GLN A 317 23.93 -26.08 12.57
C GLN A 317 23.47 -26.98 13.71
N ILE A 318 22.47 -26.55 14.48
CA ILE A 318 21.79 -27.41 15.47
C ILE A 318 20.95 -28.45 14.74
N MET A 319 21.11 -29.72 15.14
CA MET A 319 20.35 -30.84 14.58
C MET A 319 19.20 -31.21 15.51
N GLY A 320 17.99 -31.21 14.99
CA GLY A 320 16.77 -31.52 15.75
C GLY A 320 16.14 -30.28 16.41
N PRO A 321 15.22 -30.46 17.37
CA PRO A 321 14.54 -29.36 18.04
C PRO A 321 15.54 -28.53 18.86
N ASN A 322 15.28 -27.22 18.94
CA ASN A 322 16.09 -26.33 19.76
C ASN A 322 15.70 -26.31 21.26
N LEU A 323 14.77 -27.16 21.67
CA LEU A 323 14.42 -27.45 23.06
C LEU A 323 15.12 -28.73 23.46
N ILE A 324 16.03 -28.67 24.45
CA ILE A 324 17.04 -29.70 24.73
C ILE A 324 17.07 -30.00 26.23
N SER A 325 17.23 -31.27 26.59
CA SER A 325 17.36 -31.69 27.99
C SER A 325 18.81 -32.08 28.39
N GLU A 326 19.49 -32.84 27.58
CA GLU A 326 20.80 -33.39 27.97
C GLU A 326 21.89 -33.20 26.92
N GLN A 327 21.57 -33.29 25.63
CA GLN A 327 22.55 -33.31 24.54
C GLN A 327 22.15 -32.37 23.40
N LEU A 328 23.02 -31.43 23.07
CA LEU A 328 22.92 -30.58 21.91
C LEU A 328 23.70 -31.15 20.74
N ASN A 329 23.01 -31.55 19.69
CA ASN A 329 23.60 -32.08 18.47
C ASN A 329 23.89 -30.97 17.48
N VAL A 330 25.15 -30.80 17.07
CA VAL A 330 25.57 -29.74 16.16
C VAL A 330 26.26 -30.34 14.95
N LYS A 331 25.75 -30.10 13.76
CA LYS A 331 26.40 -30.49 12.50
C LYS A 331 27.44 -29.42 12.13
N ILE A 332 28.68 -29.84 11.92
CA ILE A 332 29.80 -29.00 11.50
C ILE A 332 30.03 -29.18 10.00
N THR A 333 29.93 -28.14 9.22
CA THR A 333 29.99 -28.16 7.74
C THR A 333 31.25 -27.54 7.17
N THR A 334 31.98 -26.74 7.95
CA THR A 334 33.22 -26.09 7.52
C THR A 334 34.29 -26.16 8.61
N ASN A 335 35.56 -26.06 8.23
CA ASN A 335 36.68 -25.99 9.18
C ASN A 335 36.77 -24.68 9.97
N GLN A 336 35.91 -23.70 9.69
CA GLN A 336 35.88 -22.41 10.40
C GLN A 336 35.24 -22.51 11.80
N ALA A 337 34.46 -23.56 12.07
CA ALA A 337 33.82 -23.78 13.36
C ALA A 337 34.69 -24.56 14.37
N GLN A 338 36.01 -24.34 14.40
CA GLN A 338 36.92 -25.07 15.26
C GLN A 338 36.74 -24.87 16.76
N PHE A 339 36.16 -23.70 17.16
CA PHE A 339 35.83 -23.39 18.54
C PHE A 339 34.41 -22.87 18.65
N LEU A 340 33.53 -23.66 19.24
CA LEU A 340 32.19 -23.27 19.57
C LEU A 340 32.11 -22.71 21.00
N VAL A 341 31.34 -21.65 21.21
CA VAL A 341 31.17 -21.03 22.52
C VAL A 341 29.68 -20.95 22.84
N ILE A 342 29.31 -21.36 24.05
CA ILE A 342 27.94 -21.23 24.56
C ILE A 342 27.90 -20.05 25.54
N TYR A 343 26.93 -19.17 25.33
CA TYR A 343 26.65 -18.02 26.20
C TYR A 343 25.28 -18.16 26.86
N ASN A 344 25.16 -17.61 28.07
CA ASN A 344 23.84 -17.38 28.69
C ASN A 344 23.22 -16.04 28.22
N THR A 345 22.00 -15.74 28.66
CA THR A 345 21.28 -14.50 28.34
C THR A 345 21.95 -13.21 28.84
N LEU A 346 22.91 -13.30 29.74
CA LEU A 346 23.70 -12.17 30.22
C LEU A 346 25.01 -11.97 29.42
N GLY A 347 25.21 -12.75 28.34
CA GLY A 347 26.42 -12.71 27.52
C GLY A 347 27.65 -13.31 28.20
N GLN A 348 27.49 -14.09 29.28
CA GLN A 348 28.58 -14.76 29.95
C GLN A 348 28.88 -16.11 29.26
N VAL A 349 30.15 -16.38 29.01
CA VAL A 349 30.60 -17.66 28.50
C VAL A 349 30.29 -18.77 29.50
N VAL A 350 29.51 -19.76 29.09
CA VAL A 350 29.15 -20.93 29.88
C VAL A 350 30.12 -22.07 29.61
N THR A 351 30.44 -22.31 28.33
CA THR A 351 31.40 -23.32 27.92
C THR A 351 32.02 -22.98 26.57
N THR A 352 33.21 -23.53 26.33
CA THR A 352 33.91 -23.43 25.05
C THR A 352 34.33 -24.85 24.64
N LEU A 353 34.05 -25.20 23.39
CA LEU A 353 34.30 -26.50 22.84
C LEU A 353 35.24 -26.41 21.65
N LYS A 354 36.25 -27.26 21.63
CA LYS A 354 37.11 -27.46 20.46
C LYS A 354 36.53 -28.57 19.58
N ILE A 355 36.32 -28.27 18.31
CA ILE A 355 35.85 -29.24 17.34
C ILE A 355 37.00 -29.59 16.40
N ASP A 356 37.39 -30.86 16.42
CA ASP A 356 38.56 -31.34 15.66
C ASP A 356 38.17 -32.02 14.33
N GLN A 357 36.87 -32.22 14.05
CA GLN A 357 36.40 -32.94 12.86
C GLN A 357 35.10 -32.37 12.30
N LEU A 358 34.94 -32.46 11.00
CA LEU A 358 33.65 -32.21 10.33
C LEU A 358 32.65 -33.34 10.68
N GLY A 359 31.35 -33.01 10.67
CA GLY A 359 30.30 -33.97 10.97
C GLY A 359 29.46 -33.57 12.16
N VAL A 360 28.87 -34.52 12.87
CA VAL A 360 28.00 -34.24 14.02
C VAL A 360 28.80 -34.24 15.30
N ALA A 361 28.84 -33.14 16.00
CA ALA A 361 29.37 -33.02 17.36
C ALA A 361 28.20 -33.11 18.36
N ILE A 362 28.36 -33.92 19.39
CA ILE A 362 27.39 -34.08 20.49
C ILE A 362 27.96 -33.34 21.70
N ILE A 363 27.22 -32.33 22.17
CA ILE A 363 27.63 -31.49 23.28
C ILE A 363 26.77 -31.86 24.50
N ASP A 364 27.40 -32.27 25.59
CA ASP A 364 26.71 -32.49 26.85
C ASP A 364 26.34 -31.16 27.49
N VAL A 365 25.05 -30.91 27.62
CA VAL A 365 24.48 -29.72 28.23
C VAL A 365 23.67 -30.04 29.51
N SER A 366 23.72 -31.28 29.98
CA SER A 366 22.97 -31.78 31.16
C SER A 366 23.27 -31.01 32.46
N LYS A 367 24.40 -30.29 32.52
CA LYS A 367 24.83 -29.50 33.69
C LYS A 367 24.36 -28.03 33.60
N LEU A 368 23.75 -27.62 32.52
CA LEU A 368 23.22 -26.25 32.34
C LEU A 368 21.84 -26.16 33.01
N SER A 369 21.58 -25.04 33.65
CA SER A 369 20.27 -24.78 34.23
C SER A 369 19.25 -24.52 33.12
N SER A 370 17.96 -24.80 33.39
CA SER A 370 16.87 -24.46 32.49
C SER A 370 16.93 -22.97 32.10
N GLY A 371 16.81 -22.66 30.82
CA GLY A 371 16.95 -21.31 30.31
C GLY A 371 17.33 -21.21 28.83
N ILE A 372 17.51 -19.98 28.36
CA ILE A 372 17.91 -19.69 26.99
C ILE A 372 19.43 -19.55 26.91
N TYR A 373 20.02 -20.18 25.87
CA TYR A 373 21.43 -20.14 25.57
C TYR A 373 21.69 -19.84 24.11
N TYR A 374 22.89 -19.36 23.82
CA TYR A 374 23.34 -19.02 22.48
C TYR A 374 24.65 -19.74 22.15
N LEU A 375 24.70 -20.40 20.98
CA LEU A 375 25.85 -21.05 20.43
C LEU A 375 26.44 -20.22 19.31
N THR A 376 27.74 -19.92 19.35
CA THR A 376 28.45 -19.22 18.28
C THR A 376 29.84 -19.83 18.05
N SER A 377 30.48 -19.46 16.91
CA SER A 377 31.90 -19.79 16.68
C SER A 377 32.79 -18.66 17.18
N LYS A 378 33.90 -18.99 17.83
CA LYS A 378 34.89 -18.02 18.28
C LYS A 378 35.58 -17.29 17.10
N THR A 379 35.63 -17.90 15.94
CA THR A 379 36.26 -17.37 14.73
C THR A 379 35.28 -16.61 13.85
N ASN A 380 33.97 -16.81 14.01
CA ASN A 380 32.91 -16.13 13.29
C ASN A 380 31.77 -15.75 14.27
N LEU A 381 31.85 -14.54 14.85
CA LEU A 381 30.91 -14.04 15.85
C LEU A 381 29.58 -13.56 15.25
N SER A 382 29.47 -13.49 13.95
CA SER A 382 28.22 -13.07 13.26
C SER A 382 27.17 -14.18 13.22
N SER A 383 27.55 -15.43 13.54
CA SER A 383 26.67 -16.59 13.48
C SER A 383 26.30 -17.05 14.88
N ILE A 384 25.06 -16.79 15.31
CA ILE A 384 24.56 -17.13 16.64
C ILE A 384 23.32 -18.02 16.50
N LEU A 385 23.36 -19.23 17.10
CA LEU A 385 22.21 -20.12 17.15
C LEU A 385 21.63 -20.14 18.57
N LYS A 386 20.32 -19.98 18.70
CA LYS A 386 19.59 -20.01 19.97
C LYS A 386 19.08 -21.42 20.28
N PHE A 387 19.22 -21.87 21.52
CA PHE A 387 18.60 -23.10 22.03
C PHE A 387 18.11 -22.91 23.47
N ILE A 388 17.26 -23.80 23.93
CA ILE A 388 16.60 -23.76 25.23
C ILE A 388 16.89 -25.06 25.97
N ILE A 389 17.27 -24.96 27.22
CA ILE A 389 17.41 -26.11 28.16
C ILE A 389 16.12 -26.13 29.00
N GLU A 390 15.49 -27.34 29.08
CA GLU A 390 14.35 -27.60 29.95
C GLU A 390 14.76 -27.79 31.42
#